data_c616bc2caa0c4dbf25c4c095b90d34a3
#
_entry.id   c616bc2caa0c4dbf25c4c095b90d34a3
#
_cell.length_a   1.000
_cell.length_b   1.000
_cell.length_c   1.000
_cell.angle_alpha   90.00
_cell.angle_beta   90.00
_cell.angle_gamma   90.00
#
_symmetry.space_group_name_H-M   'P 1'
#
loop_
_entity.id
_entity.type
_entity.pdbx_description
1 polymer ?
#
loop_
_entity_poly.entity_id
_entity_poly.type
_entity_poly.pdbx_seq_one_letter_code
_entity_poly.pdbx_strand_id
1 'polypeptide(L)'
;MAIKKEPKILLKASKINKSFGNFVANKDIDISIAKGEIHALLGENGAGKSTLVKIFYGVLKPDTGTIEINNSEVSISSPNSARKNGIGMVFQHFSLFPALTVAENILIALDKKIKFKELISEISKLSKEWELFVDPLKR
;
A
#
# COMPACT_ATOMS: atom_id res chain seq x y z
N MET A 1 -6.20 24.78 -28.77
CA MET A 1 -6.61 23.46 -28.24
C MET A 1 -5.53 22.97 -27.31
N ALA A 2 -5.79 22.93 -26.01
CA ALA A 2 -4.83 22.36 -25.07
C ALA A 2 -4.82 20.84 -25.22
N ILE A 3 -3.70 20.28 -25.62
CA ILE A 3 -3.48 18.82 -25.67
C ILE A 3 -3.58 18.35 -24.20
N LYS A 4 -4.70 17.72 -23.81
CA LYS A 4 -4.79 17.02 -22.53
C LYS A 4 -3.74 15.91 -22.56
N LYS A 5 -2.64 16.10 -21.82
CA LYS A 5 -1.66 15.04 -21.59
C LYS A 5 -2.39 13.87 -20.94
N GLU A 6 -2.35 12.71 -21.55
CA GLU A 6 -2.92 11.50 -20.95
C GLU A 6 -2.34 11.30 -19.53
N PRO A 7 -3.18 10.96 -18.57
CA PRO A 7 -2.72 10.76 -17.20
C PRO A 7 -1.68 9.62 -17.16
N LYS A 8 -0.54 9.87 -16.56
CA LYS A 8 0.49 8.86 -16.39
C LYS A 8 -0.01 7.77 -15.43
N ILE A 9 -0.24 6.57 -15.93
CA ILE A 9 -0.64 5.42 -15.10
C ILE A 9 0.51 5.03 -14.17
N LEU A 10 0.20 4.96 -12.88
CA LEU A 10 1.15 4.58 -11.85
C LEU A 10 1.07 3.08 -11.55
N LEU A 11 -0.15 2.54 -11.40
CA LEU A 11 -0.41 1.14 -11.16
C LEU A 11 -1.48 0.66 -12.16
N LYS A 12 -1.24 -0.48 -12.78
CA LYS A 12 -2.22 -1.16 -13.61
C LYS A 12 -2.26 -2.63 -13.22
N ALA A 13 -3.45 -3.16 -13.03
CA ALA A 13 -3.68 -4.58 -12.83
C ALA A 13 -4.57 -5.07 -13.97
N SER A 14 -4.23 -6.22 -14.54
CA SER A 14 -4.94 -6.78 -15.70
C SER A 14 -5.29 -8.23 -15.42
N LYS A 15 -6.59 -8.55 -15.62
CA LYS A 15 -7.15 -9.90 -15.50
C LYS A 15 -6.80 -10.60 -14.18
N ILE A 16 -6.87 -9.85 -13.07
CA ILE A 16 -6.59 -10.41 -11.74
C ILE A 16 -7.72 -11.38 -11.36
N ASN A 17 -7.34 -12.61 -11.10
CA ASN A 17 -8.22 -13.64 -10.57
C ASN A 17 -7.70 -14.13 -9.22
N LYS A 18 -8.64 -14.39 -8.29
CA LYS A 18 -8.35 -14.99 -6.99
C LYS A 18 -9.52 -15.81 -6.49
N SER A 19 -9.25 -17.07 -6.15
CA SER A 19 -10.22 -18.00 -5.58
C SER A 19 -9.71 -18.58 -4.27
N PHE A 20 -10.63 -18.98 -3.41
CA PHE A 20 -10.38 -19.68 -2.15
C PHE A 20 -11.28 -20.95 -2.15
N GLY A 21 -10.71 -22.08 -2.54
CA GLY A 21 -11.47 -23.29 -2.83
C GLY A 21 -12.51 -23.00 -3.92
N ASN A 22 -13.78 -23.24 -3.62
CA ASN A 22 -14.89 -23.00 -4.57
C ASN A 22 -15.39 -21.54 -4.58
N PHE A 23 -14.87 -20.67 -3.72
CA PHE A 23 -15.28 -19.26 -3.66
C PHE A 23 -14.37 -18.40 -4.52
N VAL A 24 -14.94 -17.75 -5.56
CA VAL A 24 -14.23 -16.80 -6.41
C VAL A 24 -14.35 -15.40 -5.81
N ALA A 25 -13.25 -14.90 -5.27
CA ALA A 25 -13.19 -13.58 -4.63
C ALA A 25 -12.95 -12.45 -5.65
N ASN A 26 -12.11 -12.67 -6.64
CA ASN A 26 -11.88 -11.73 -7.74
C ASN A 26 -11.92 -12.51 -9.06
N LYS A 27 -12.58 -11.96 -10.08
CA LYS A 27 -12.69 -12.56 -11.39
C LYS A 27 -12.46 -11.50 -12.47
N ASP A 28 -11.42 -11.71 -13.28
CA ASP A 28 -11.05 -10.87 -14.42
C ASP A 28 -11.02 -9.36 -14.10
N ILE A 29 -10.45 -9.00 -12.93
CA ILE A 29 -10.41 -7.61 -12.48
C ILE A 29 -9.35 -6.84 -13.25
N ASP A 30 -9.78 -5.78 -13.93
CA ASP A 30 -8.94 -4.78 -14.56
C ASP A 30 -9.08 -3.46 -13.81
N ILE A 31 -7.95 -2.84 -13.42
CA ILE A 31 -7.92 -1.54 -12.73
C ILE A 31 -6.68 -0.77 -13.14
N SER A 32 -6.83 0.54 -13.30
CA SER A 32 -5.71 1.45 -13.60
C SER A 32 -5.80 2.67 -12.69
N ILE A 33 -4.70 3.02 -12.04
CA ILE A 33 -4.60 4.16 -11.12
C ILE A 33 -3.56 5.12 -11.67
N ALA A 34 -3.96 6.37 -11.90
CA ALA A 34 -3.09 7.40 -12.39
C ALA A 34 -2.26 8.05 -11.27
N LYS A 35 -1.15 8.67 -11.64
CA LYS A 35 -0.34 9.44 -10.70
C LYS A 35 -1.12 10.62 -10.14
N GLY A 36 -1.17 10.75 -8.81
CA GLY A 36 -1.88 11.82 -8.10
C GLY A 36 -3.40 11.61 -8.02
N GLU A 37 -3.90 10.45 -8.43
CA GLU A 37 -5.31 10.09 -8.35
C GLU A 37 -5.67 9.58 -6.95
N ILE A 38 -6.86 9.94 -6.48
CA ILE A 38 -7.55 9.28 -5.37
C ILE A 38 -8.57 8.33 -5.98
N HIS A 39 -8.31 7.04 -5.91
CA HIS A 39 -9.14 5.98 -6.48
C HIS A 39 -9.97 5.29 -5.40
N ALA A 40 -11.29 5.45 -5.41
CA ALA A 40 -12.19 4.80 -4.46
C ALA A 40 -12.63 3.43 -4.98
N LEU A 41 -12.36 2.38 -4.19
CA LEU A 41 -12.81 1.02 -4.48
C LEU A 41 -14.12 0.74 -3.71
N LEU A 42 -15.24 0.81 -4.40
CA LEU A 42 -16.58 0.65 -3.82
C LEU A 42 -17.17 -0.74 -4.10
N GLY A 43 -18.09 -1.17 -3.28
CA GLY A 43 -18.82 -2.45 -3.42
C GLY A 43 -19.32 -2.97 -2.09
N GLU A 44 -20.18 -3.97 -2.12
CA GLU A 44 -20.78 -4.62 -0.94
C GLU A 44 -19.73 -5.39 -0.10
N ASN A 45 -20.12 -5.77 1.10
CA ASN A 45 -19.30 -6.66 1.92
C ASN A 45 -19.18 -8.03 1.24
N GLY A 46 -17.94 -8.55 1.16
CA GLY A 46 -17.68 -9.80 0.42
C GLY A 46 -17.37 -9.64 -1.07
N ALA A 47 -17.49 -8.43 -1.65
CA ALA A 47 -17.24 -8.19 -3.08
C ALA A 47 -15.74 -8.29 -3.52
N GLY A 48 -14.86 -8.83 -2.67
CA GLY A 48 -13.46 -9.05 -3.04
C GLY A 48 -12.53 -7.83 -2.91
N LYS A 49 -13.01 -6.67 -2.46
CA LYS A 49 -12.21 -5.44 -2.31
C LYS A 49 -10.93 -5.64 -1.48
N SER A 50 -11.10 -6.19 -0.29
CA SER A 50 -9.97 -6.46 0.61
C SER A 50 -9.02 -7.52 0.06
N THR A 51 -9.51 -8.46 -0.74
CA THR A 51 -8.70 -9.45 -1.43
C THR A 51 -7.83 -8.79 -2.47
N LEU A 52 -8.39 -7.91 -3.29
CA LEU A 52 -7.65 -7.16 -4.32
C LEU A 52 -6.56 -6.27 -3.70
N VAL A 53 -6.90 -5.52 -2.64
CA VAL A 53 -5.92 -4.67 -1.92
C VAL A 53 -4.80 -5.51 -1.29
N LYS A 54 -5.12 -6.67 -0.71
CA LYS A 54 -4.11 -7.61 -0.17
C LYS A 54 -3.21 -8.20 -1.27
N ILE A 55 -3.72 -8.37 -2.49
CA ILE A 55 -2.91 -8.77 -3.65
C ILE A 55 -1.93 -7.66 -4.01
N PHE A 56 -2.36 -6.40 -4.10
CA PHE A 56 -1.46 -5.28 -4.39
C PHE A 56 -0.38 -5.09 -3.33
N TYR A 57 -0.69 -5.38 -2.08
CA TYR A 57 0.30 -5.29 -1.00
C TYR A 57 1.13 -6.57 -0.81
N GLY A 58 0.88 -7.64 -1.58
CA GLY A 58 1.65 -8.88 -1.52
C GLY A 58 1.37 -9.77 -0.30
N VAL A 59 0.25 -9.55 0.40
CA VAL A 59 -0.25 -10.46 1.45
C VAL A 59 -0.89 -11.70 0.82
N LEU A 60 -1.51 -11.52 -0.34
CA LEU A 60 -2.08 -12.60 -1.15
C LEU A 60 -1.42 -12.59 -2.53
N LYS A 61 -1.26 -13.78 -3.11
CA LYS A 61 -0.84 -13.94 -4.49
C LYS A 61 -2.08 -14.14 -5.36
N PRO A 62 -2.22 -13.45 -6.51
CA PRO A 62 -3.28 -13.74 -7.46
C PRO A 62 -3.06 -15.14 -8.06
N ASP A 63 -4.14 -15.78 -8.49
CA ASP A 63 -4.06 -17.06 -9.19
C ASP A 63 -3.65 -16.84 -10.65
N THR A 64 -4.17 -15.77 -11.26
CA THR A 64 -3.78 -15.30 -12.62
C THR A 64 -3.87 -13.78 -12.69
N GLY A 65 -3.34 -13.20 -13.77
CA GLY A 65 -3.31 -11.77 -14.03
C GLY A 65 -1.93 -11.17 -13.78
N THR A 66 -1.76 -9.92 -14.17
CA THR A 66 -0.49 -9.18 -14.10
C THR A 66 -0.67 -7.84 -13.37
N ILE A 67 0.40 -7.38 -12.76
CA ILE A 67 0.47 -6.05 -12.13
C ILE A 67 1.65 -5.30 -12.75
N GLU A 68 1.38 -4.09 -13.22
CA GLU A 68 2.39 -3.17 -13.74
C GLU A 68 2.49 -1.94 -12.83
N ILE A 69 3.72 -1.48 -12.59
CA ILE A 69 4.01 -0.21 -11.90
C ILE A 69 4.89 0.62 -12.82
N ASN A 70 4.47 1.86 -13.10
CA ASN A 70 5.15 2.74 -14.05
C ASN A 70 5.40 2.07 -15.42
N ASN A 71 4.43 1.35 -15.94
CA ASN A 71 4.47 0.58 -17.20
C ASN A 71 5.50 -0.57 -17.22
N SER A 72 5.93 -1.03 -16.06
CA SER A 72 6.80 -2.21 -15.94
C SER A 72 6.07 -3.29 -15.15
N GLU A 73 6.01 -4.50 -15.71
CA GLU A 73 5.42 -5.64 -15.01
C GLU A 73 6.26 -5.99 -13.77
N VAL A 74 5.58 -6.19 -12.65
CA VAL A 74 6.22 -6.48 -11.36
C VAL A 74 5.60 -7.72 -10.71
N SER A 75 6.43 -8.52 -10.08
CA SER A 75 5.97 -9.63 -9.23
C SER A 75 5.93 -9.19 -7.78
N ILE A 76 4.72 -9.05 -7.23
CA ILE A 76 4.52 -8.69 -5.82
C ILE A 76 4.24 -9.97 -5.04
N SER A 77 5.28 -10.52 -4.41
CA SER A 77 5.23 -11.79 -3.69
C SER A 77 5.20 -11.66 -2.16
N SER A 78 5.36 -10.44 -1.64
CA SER A 78 5.40 -10.16 -0.21
C SER A 78 5.17 -8.66 0.06
N PRO A 79 4.78 -8.26 1.30
CA PRO A 79 4.72 -6.86 1.69
C PRO A 79 6.04 -6.09 1.49
N ASN A 80 7.17 -6.78 1.64
CA ASN A 80 8.49 -6.19 1.38
C ASN A 80 8.67 -5.87 -0.10
N SER A 81 8.30 -6.79 -1.01
CA SER A 81 8.36 -6.51 -2.46
C SER A 81 7.39 -5.40 -2.86
N ALA A 82 6.20 -5.32 -2.24
CA ALA A 82 5.25 -4.22 -2.46
C ALA A 82 5.87 -2.87 -2.07
N ARG A 83 6.47 -2.77 -0.87
CA ARG A 83 7.14 -1.54 -0.40
C ARG A 83 8.30 -1.12 -1.30
N LYS A 84 9.12 -2.06 -1.79
CA LYS A 84 10.20 -1.78 -2.75
C LYS A 84 9.68 -1.21 -4.07
N ASN A 85 8.45 -1.53 -4.44
CA ASN A 85 7.76 -0.99 -5.61
C ASN A 85 6.92 0.25 -5.31
N GLY A 86 7.05 0.84 -4.11
CA GLY A 86 6.37 2.08 -3.72
C GLY A 86 4.93 1.89 -3.25
N ILE A 87 4.48 0.67 -2.97
CA ILE A 87 3.14 0.40 -2.44
C ILE A 87 3.20 0.33 -0.92
N GLY A 88 2.51 1.24 -0.25
CA GLY A 88 2.22 1.20 1.19
C GLY A 88 0.79 0.75 1.45
N MET A 89 0.52 0.24 2.65
CA MET A 89 -0.83 -0.16 3.08
C MET A 89 -1.09 0.28 4.51
N VAL A 90 -2.26 0.87 4.73
CA VAL A 90 -2.81 1.08 6.07
C VAL A 90 -3.89 0.03 6.30
N PHE A 91 -3.72 -0.76 7.35
CA PHE A 91 -4.66 -1.81 7.70
C PHE A 91 -5.86 -1.24 8.47
N GLN A 92 -7.01 -1.89 8.34
CA GLN A 92 -8.25 -1.50 9.05
C GLN A 92 -8.08 -1.58 10.57
N HIS A 93 -7.32 -2.54 11.07
CA HIS A 93 -6.93 -2.64 12.48
C HIS A 93 -5.47 -2.23 12.61
N PHE A 94 -5.23 -1.17 13.39
CA PHE A 94 -3.87 -0.70 13.66
C PHE A 94 -3.15 -1.74 14.52
N SER A 95 -2.12 -2.37 13.96
CA SER A 95 -1.25 -3.31 14.69
C SER A 95 -0.15 -2.51 15.40
N LEU A 96 -0.54 -1.64 16.33
CA LEU A 96 0.38 -0.90 17.19
C LEU A 96 0.61 -1.65 18.49
N PHE A 97 1.79 -1.49 19.03
CA PHE A 97 2.16 -1.97 20.38
C PHE A 97 1.95 -0.83 21.38
N PRO A 98 0.88 -0.87 22.22
CA PRO A 98 0.56 0.24 23.12
C PRO A 98 1.63 0.52 24.17
N ALA A 99 2.47 -0.46 24.49
CA ALA A 99 3.59 -0.32 25.41
C ALA A 99 4.78 0.46 24.83
N LEU A 100 4.84 0.61 23.52
CA LEU A 100 5.92 1.28 22.81
C LEU A 100 5.56 2.71 22.45
N THR A 101 6.58 3.56 22.34
CA THR A 101 6.44 4.92 21.80
C THR A 101 6.14 4.93 20.32
N VAL A 102 5.72 6.07 19.78
CA VAL A 102 5.51 6.26 18.33
C VAL A 102 6.77 5.89 17.55
N ALA A 103 7.94 6.40 17.97
CA ALA A 103 9.21 6.09 17.30
C ALA A 103 9.58 4.61 17.35
N GLU A 104 9.32 3.91 18.45
CA GLU A 104 9.56 2.47 18.58
C GLU A 104 8.62 1.65 17.69
N ASN A 105 7.33 2.00 17.63
CA ASN A 105 6.37 1.38 16.71
C ASN A 105 6.79 1.55 15.24
N ILE A 106 7.24 2.75 14.87
CA ILE A 106 7.73 3.01 13.51
C ILE A 106 9.02 2.23 13.24
N LEU A 107 9.95 2.18 14.21
CA LEU A 107 11.23 1.47 14.07
C LEU A 107 11.04 -0.02 13.74
N ILE A 108 10.05 -0.68 14.38
CA ILE A 108 9.72 -2.10 14.11
C ILE A 108 9.22 -2.29 12.67
N ALA A 109 8.50 -1.30 12.12
CA ALA A 109 7.95 -1.37 10.77
C ALA A 109 8.97 -1.05 9.67
N LEU A 110 10.12 -0.46 10.03
CA LEU A 110 11.15 -0.07 9.05
C LEU A 110 12.07 -1.25 8.72
N ASP A 111 12.28 -1.48 7.43
CA ASP A 111 13.27 -2.46 6.93
C ASP A 111 14.72 -1.92 6.94
N LYS A 112 14.91 -0.66 7.32
CA LYS A 112 16.22 0.02 7.33
C LYS A 112 16.80 0.04 8.74
N LYS A 113 18.11 -0.22 8.84
CA LYS A 113 18.85 0.09 10.08
C LYS A 113 19.05 1.61 10.16
N ILE A 114 18.20 2.27 10.92
CA ILE A 114 18.31 3.69 11.25
C ILE A 114 18.63 3.82 12.73
N LYS A 115 19.49 4.78 13.10
CA LYS A 115 19.73 5.07 14.50
C LYS A 115 18.50 5.73 15.13
N PHE A 116 18.13 5.33 16.34
CA PHE A 116 16.90 5.79 17.00
C PHE A 116 16.80 7.33 17.08
N LYS A 117 17.93 8.02 17.36
CA LYS A 117 17.98 9.49 17.38
C LYS A 117 17.69 10.12 16.02
N GLU A 118 18.19 9.51 14.95
CA GLU A 118 17.92 9.97 13.56
C GLU A 118 16.44 9.80 13.24
N LEU A 119 15.85 8.66 13.60
CA LEU A 119 14.42 8.41 13.41
C LEU A 119 13.54 9.44 14.12
N ILE A 120 13.85 9.75 15.39
CA ILE A 120 13.13 10.78 16.16
C ILE A 120 13.20 12.14 15.42
N SER A 121 14.38 12.49 14.91
CA SER A 121 14.56 13.75 14.17
C SER A 121 13.74 13.77 12.88
N GLU A 122 13.74 12.67 12.12
CA GLU A 122 12.94 12.54 10.89
C GLU A 122 11.43 12.61 11.19
N ILE A 123 10.94 11.90 12.20
CA ILE A 123 9.52 11.95 12.61
C ILE A 123 9.14 13.38 12.99
N SER A 124 9.97 14.05 13.79
CA SER A 124 9.70 15.42 14.24
C SER A 124 9.68 16.41 13.07
N LYS A 125 10.56 16.22 12.08
CA LYS A 125 10.58 17.04 10.85
C LYS A 125 9.31 16.82 10.03
N LEU A 126 8.94 15.57 9.74
CA LEU A 126 7.73 15.22 9.01
C LEU A 126 6.48 15.69 9.73
N SER A 127 6.43 15.53 11.07
CA SER A 127 5.31 16.01 11.89
C SER A 127 5.07 17.51 11.72
N LYS A 128 6.14 18.32 11.69
CA LYS A 128 6.05 19.76 11.43
C LYS A 128 5.66 20.08 10.00
N GLU A 129 6.28 19.42 9.03
CA GLU A 129 6.06 19.65 7.59
C GLU A 129 4.61 19.35 7.19
N TRP A 130 4.01 18.32 7.79
CA TRP A 130 2.64 17.86 7.50
C TRP A 130 1.61 18.31 8.52
N GLU A 131 1.98 19.15 9.50
CA GLU A 131 1.10 19.66 10.56
C GLU A 131 0.38 18.54 11.35
N LEU A 132 1.04 17.40 11.55
CA LEU A 132 0.43 16.22 12.19
C LEU A 132 0.47 16.24 13.72
N PHE A 133 1.25 17.13 14.34
CA PHE A 133 1.42 17.28 15.81
C PHE A 133 1.75 15.97 16.54
N VAL A 134 2.60 15.13 15.94
CA VAL A 134 3.00 13.83 16.49
C VAL A 134 4.26 14.00 17.35
N ASP A 135 4.18 13.59 18.63
CA ASP A 135 5.34 13.47 19.51
C ASP A 135 5.94 12.05 19.36
N PRO A 136 7.18 11.91 18.84
CA PRO A 136 7.80 10.61 18.62
C PRO A 136 8.06 9.80 19.89
N LEU A 137 8.13 10.44 21.05
CA LEU A 137 8.41 9.81 22.35
C LEU A 137 7.15 9.49 23.15
N LYS A 138 5.97 9.91 22.68
CA LYS A 138 4.70 9.60 23.33
C LYS A 138 4.30 8.15 23.08
N ARG A 139 3.66 7.51 24.07
CA ARG A 139 3.00 6.19 23.96
C ARG A 139 1.57 6.35 23.52
#